data_d4242819168462851ae587e8e978b672
#
_entry.id   d4242819168462851ae587e8e978b672
#
_cell.length_a   1.000
_cell.length_b   1.000
_cell.length_c   1.000
_cell.angle_alpha   90.00
_cell.angle_beta   90.00
_cell.angle_gamma   90.00
#
_symmetry.space_group_name_H-M   'P 1'
#
loop_
_entity.id
_entity.type
_entity.pdbx_description
1 polymer ?
#
loop_
_entity_poly.entity_id
_entity_poly.type
_entity_poly.pdbx_seq_one_letter_code
_entity_poly.pdbx_strand_id
1 'polypeptide(L)'
;MLKIDNNKLILSPELVMLLQASPGDKISIEYSIKDNILVPVILKNDRGNILTKSNTIAFKGKQKETLLQFGTEFNINVTGEVIELIGNKGTVVYTAVSKAINEKPLDKSIITDTNYNIQKFETYEL
;
A
#
# COMPACT_ATOMS: atom_id res chain seq x y z
N MET A 1 -9.57 7.17 -6.94
CA MET A 1 -10.25 6.50 -5.82
C MET A 1 -9.55 6.64 -4.48
N LEU A 2 -8.31 6.95 -4.52
CA LEU A 2 -7.56 7.29 -3.33
C LEU A 2 -6.60 8.40 -3.70
N LYS A 3 -6.47 9.40 -2.84
CA LYS A 3 -5.51 10.47 -3.09
C LYS A 3 -4.84 10.93 -1.82
N ILE A 4 -3.63 11.48 -1.98
CA ILE A 4 -2.87 12.07 -0.89
C ILE A 4 -3.26 13.54 -0.78
N ASP A 5 -3.65 13.95 0.42
CA ASP A 5 -3.97 15.34 0.72
C ASP A 5 -3.29 15.72 2.02
N ASN A 6 -2.26 16.56 1.93
CA ASN A 6 -1.44 16.94 3.09
C ASN A 6 -0.93 15.73 3.85
N ASN A 7 -1.43 15.48 5.04
CA ASN A 7 -0.97 14.40 5.91
C ASN A 7 -1.95 13.25 6.01
N LYS A 8 -2.84 13.10 5.06
CA LYS A 8 -3.82 12.01 5.07
C LYS A 8 -4.06 11.43 3.69
N LEU A 9 -4.58 10.22 3.71
CA LEU A 9 -5.10 9.57 2.52
C LEU A 9 -6.61 9.71 2.52
N ILE A 10 -7.16 10.14 1.41
CA ILE A 10 -8.60 10.25 1.21
C ILE A 10 -9.05 9.08 0.35
N LEU A 11 -9.98 8.29 0.88
CA LEU A 11 -10.53 7.14 0.18
C LEU A 11 -11.87 7.49 -0.43
N SER A 12 -12.10 7.07 -1.68
CA SER A 12 -13.42 7.23 -2.27
C SER A 12 -14.45 6.32 -1.59
N PRO A 13 -15.72 6.67 -1.65
CA PRO A 13 -16.77 5.79 -1.11
C PRO A 13 -16.74 4.40 -1.72
N GLU A 14 -16.45 4.29 -3.01
CA GLU A 14 -16.36 2.99 -3.68
C GLU A 14 -15.24 2.13 -3.10
N LEU A 15 -14.11 2.74 -2.80
CA LEU A 15 -12.99 2.02 -2.21
C LEU A 15 -13.34 1.55 -0.80
N VAL A 16 -13.98 2.39 -0.01
CA VAL A 16 -14.43 2.02 1.33
C VAL A 16 -15.41 0.84 1.27
N MET A 17 -16.29 0.84 0.29
CA MET A 17 -17.23 -0.27 0.08
C MET A 17 -16.50 -1.56 -0.30
N LEU A 18 -15.54 -1.47 -1.19
CA LEU A 18 -14.76 -2.65 -1.60
C LEU A 18 -13.98 -3.24 -0.42
N LEU A 19 -13.51 -2.40 0.46
CA LEU A 19 -12.81 -2.84 1.68
C LEU A 19 -13.77 -3.41 2.72
N GLN A 20 -15.06 -3.22 2.55
CA GLN A 20 -16.08 -3.56 3.54
C GLN A 20 -15.75 -2.90 4.88
N ALA A 21 -15.34 -1.64 4.82
CA ALA A 21 -14.88 -0.90 5.98
C ALA A 21 -15.92 0.10 6.45
N SER A 22 -15.87 0.38 7.74
CA SER A 22 -16.69 1.40 8.37
C SER A 22 -15.80 2.30 9.21
N PRO A 23 -16.23 3.53 9.53
CA PRO A 23 -15.45 4.38 10.42
C PRO A 23 -15.13 3.65 11.73
N GLY A 24 -13.86 3.72 12.13
CA GLY A 24 -13.35 2.98 13.26
C GLY A 24 -12.57 1.73 12.90
N ASP A 25 -12.79 1.18 11.71
CA ASP A 25 -12.01 0.06 11.23
C ASP A 25 -10.59 0.51 10.90
N LYS A 26 -9.63 -0.38 11.03
CA LYS A 26 -8.24 -0.09 10.71
C LYS A 26 -7.91 -0.48 9.28
N ILE A 27 -7.37 0.47 8.55
CA ILE A 27 -7.00 0.31 7.14
C ILE A 27 -5.49 0.46 7.04
N SER A 28 -4.88 -0.46 6.34
CA SER A 28 -3.43 -0.53 6.18
C SER A 28 -3.06 -0.40 4.71
N ILE A 29 -1.95 0.29 4.46
CA ILE A 29 -1.29 0.26 3.16
C ILE A 29 -0.06 -0.62 3.34
N GLU A 30 0.03 -1.65 2.52
CA GLU A 30 1.17 -2.56 2.51
C GLU A 30 1.70 -2.64 1.10
N TYR A 31 2.75 -3.39 0.90
CA TYR A 31 3.41 -3.48 -0.39
C TYR A 31 3.63 -4.94 -0.76
N SER A 32 3.38 -5.25 -2.01
CA SER A 32 3.68 -6.54 -2.58
C SER A 32 4.81 -6.36 -3.59
N ILE A 33 5.67 -7.35 -3.72
CA ILE A 33 6.76 -7.32 -4.68
C ILE A 33 6.47 -8.36 -5.75
N LYS A 34 6.37 -7.89 -7.00
CA LYS A 34 6.15 -8.76 -8.16
C LYS A 34 7.19 -8.41 -9.20
N ASP A 35 8.04 -9.36 -9.55
CA ASP A 35 9.09 -9.17 -10.57
C ASP A 35 9.94 -7.93 -10.31
N ASN A 36 10.34 -7.75 -9.06
CA ASN A 36 11.12 -6.59 -8.58
C ASN A 36 10.36 -5.25 -8.67
N ILE A 37 9.09 -5.29 -8.95
CA ILE A 37 8.25 -4.10 -8.92
C ILE A 37 7.48 -4.07 -7.62
N LEU A 38 7.53 -2.93 -6.95
CA LEU A 38 6.80 -2.71 -5.72
C LEU A 38 5.38 -2.29 -6.06
N VAL A 39 4.40 -2.95 -5.46
CA VAL A 39 2.99 -2.65 -5.71
C VAL A 39 2.32 -2.34 -4.38
N PRO A 40 1.83 -1.11 -4.20
CA PRO A 40 1.08 -0.82 -2.98
C PRO A 40 -0.28 -1.49 -3.01
N VAL A 41 -0.71 -1.98 -1.87
CA VAL A 41 -2.02 -2.60 -1.70
C VAL A 41 -2.71 -1.99 -0.48
N ILE A 42 -4.02 -1.96 -0.51
CA ILE A 42 -4.81 -1.46 0.61
C ILE A 42 -5.69 -2.57 1.14
N LEU A 43 -5.73 -2.70 2.45
CA LEU A 43 -6.51 -3.76 3.08
C LEU A 43 -6.93 -3.36 4.50
N LYS A 44 -7.95 -4.04 4.97
CA LYS A 44 -8.43 -3.88 6.34
C LYS A 44 -7.69 -4.86 7.22
N ASN A 45 -6.89 -4.36 8.16
CA ASN A 45 -6.22 -5.21 9.14
C ASN A 45 -5.78 -4.40 10.36
N ASP A 46 -5.39 -5.13 11.41
CA ASP A 46 -5.07 -4.52 12.71
C ASP A 46 -3.82 -3.66 12.73
N ARG A 47 -2.99 -3.75 11.71
CA ARG A 47 -1.76 -2.95 11.62
C ARG A 47 -2.00 -1.55 11.08
N GLY A 48 -3.20 -1.28 10.60
CA GLY A 48 -3.51 -0.02 9.96
C GLY A 48 -3.89 1.10 10.91
N ASN A 49 -4.22 2.21 10.31
CA ASN A 49 -4.74 3.38 11.02
C ASN A 49 -6.25 3.43 10.89
N ILE A 50 -6.88 4.11 11.83
CA ILE A 50 -8.34 4.17 11.90
C ILE A 50 -8.92 4.97 10.75
N LEU A 51 -9.92 4.41 10.10
CA LEU A 51 -10.72 5.11 9.10
C LEU A 51 -11.63 6.10 9.81
N THR A 52 -11.58 7.35 9.40
CA THR A 52 -12.44 8.40 9.97
C THR A 52 -13.80 8.43 9.29
N LYS A 53 -14.71 9.19 9.86
CA LYS A 53 -16.04 9.40 9.26
C LYS A 53 -15.97 10.11 7.92
N SER A 54 -14.88 10.81 7.65
CA SER A 54 -14.64 11.49 6.38
C SER A 54 -13.95 10.61 5.35
N ASN A 55 -13.83 9.32 5.61
CA ASN A 55 -13.15 8.35 4.76
C ASN A 55 -11.67 8.68 4.55
N THR A 56 -11.00 9.11 5.60
CA THR A 56 -9.57 9.38 5.56
C THR A 56 -8.82 8.48 6.54
N ILE A 57 -7.55 8.23 6.24
CA ILE A 57 -6.64 7.57 7.16
C ILE A 57 -5.34 8.37 7.24
N ALA A 58 -4.72 8.36 8.41
CA ALA A 58 -3.44 8.99 8.61
C ALA A 58 -2.32 8.12 8.05
N PHE A 59 -1.21 8.75 7.71
CA PHE A 59 -0.01 8.01 7.33
C PHE A 59 0.69 7.45 8.56
N LYS A 60 1.41 6.37 8.34
CA LYS A 60 2.19 5.70 9.36
C LYS A 60 3.66 5.74 8.97
N GLY A 61 4.50 6.28 9.85
CA GLY A 61 5.93 6.37 9.58
C GLY A 61 6.26 7.11 8.30
N LYS A 62 7.04 6.50 7.44
CA LYS A 62 7.46 7.08 6.16
C LYS A 62 6.54 6.72 5.00
N GLN A 63 5.35 6.30 5.30
CA GLN A 63 4.39 5.83 4.29
C GLN A 63 4.08 6.90 3.25
N LYS A 64 3.96 8.15 3.67
CA LYS A 64 3.69 9.25 2.74
C LYS A 64 4.80 9.39 1.70
N GLU A 65 6.05 9.42 2.14
CA GLU A 65 7.18 9.56 1.24
C GLU A 65 7.25 8.40 0.25
N THR A 66 6.96 7.21 0.72
CA THR A 66 6.94 6.02 -0.13
C THR A 66 5.85 6.12 -1.18
N LEU A 67 4.63 6.46 -0.75
CA LEU A 67 3.50 6.55 -1.67
C LEU A 67 3.66 7.67 -2.70
N LEU A 68 4.32 8.77 -2.33
CA LEU A 68 4.57 9.85 -3.26
C LEU A 68 5.44 9.44 -4.45
N GLN A 69 6.21 8.38 -4.31
CA GLN A 69 6.97 7.83 -5.44
C GLN A 69 6.07 7.20 -6.50
N PHE A 70 4.88 6.78 -6.11
CA PHE A 70 3.90 6.20 -7.04
C PHE A 70 2.97 7.27 -7.61
N GLY A 71 2.81 8.38 -6.91
CA GLY A 71 1.95 9.46 -7.33
C GLY A 71 1.20 10.10 -6.17
N THR A 72 0.28 10.98 -6.52
CA THR A 72 -0.59 11.66 -5.55
C THR A 72 -2.03 11.18 -5.65
N GLU A 73 -2.37 10.54 -6.76
CA GLU A 73 -3.69 9.98 -7.00
C GLU A 73 -3.54 8.53 -7.45
N PHE A 74 -4.43 7.69 -6.97
CA PHE A 74 -4.35 6.26 -7.20
C PHE A 74 -5.68 5.72 -7.69
N ASN A 75 -5.62 4.92 -8.74
CA ASN A 75 -6.72 4.06 -9.12
C ASN A 75 -6.55 2.72 -8.42
N ILE A 76 -7.54 1.87 -8.51
CA ILE A 76 -7.48 0.56 -7.90
C ILE A 76 -7.59 -0.53 -8.95
N ASN A 77 -6.97 -1.66 -8.63
CA ASN A 77 -7.08 -2.88 -9.42
C ASN A 77 -7.34 -4.03 -8.45
N VAL A 78 -8.51 -4.62 -8.55
CA VAL A 78 -8.86 -5.73 -7.67
C VAL A 78 -8.36 -7.02 -8.31
N THR A 79 -7.40 -7.67 -7.66
CA THR A 79 -6.84 -8.93 -8.14
C THR A 79 -6.96 -9.98 -7.05
N GLY A 80 -7.77 -11.00 -7.30
CA GLY A 80 -7.95 -12.04 -6.31
C GLY A 80 -8.44 -11.47 -4.98
N GLU A 81 -7.63 -11.58 -3.95
CA GLU A 81 -8.00 -11.18 -2.59
C GLU A 81 -7.51 -9.79 -2.21
N VAL A 82 -6.83 -9.10 -3.10
CA VAL A 82 -6.21 -7.83 -2.75
C VAL A 82 -6.64 -6.71 -3.68
N ILE A 83 -6.57 -5.51 -3.15
CA ILE A 83 -6.84 -4.29 -3.90
C ILE A 83 -5.51 -3.58 -4.10
N GLU A 84 -5.03 -3.59 -5.33
CA GLU A 84 -3.79 -2.90 -5.70
C GLU A 84 -4.07 -1.44 -5.96
N LEU A 85 -3.12 -0.60 -5.59
CA LEU A 85 -3.17 0.84 -5.84
C LEU A 85 -2.25 1.16 -6.99
N ILE A 86 -2.78 1.87 -7.99
CA ILE A 86 -2.03 2.25 -9.17
C ILE A 86 -1.89 3.77 -9.17
N GLY A 87 -0.69 4.21 -8.84
CA GLY A 87 -0.40 5.64 -8.77
C GLY A 87 -0.23 6.27 -10.14
N ASN A 88 -0.47 7.55 -10.23
CA ASN A 88 -0.42 8.29 -11.49
C ASN A 88 1.01 8.56 -11.99
N LYS A 89 2.03 8.23 -11.20
CA LYS A 89 3.43 8.31 -11.65
C LYS A 89 3.95 7.04 -12.26
N GLY A 90 3.25 5.91 -12.09
CA GLY A 90 3.63 4.65 -12.67
C GLY A 90 4.27 3.69 -11.67
N THR A 91 5.13 2.80 -12.18
CA THR A 91 5.71 1.73 -11.38
C THR A 91 6.98 2.18 -10.65
N VAL A 92 7.25 1.53 -9.53
CA VAL A 92 8.44 1.79 -8.72
C VAL A 92 9.19 0.48 -8.55
N VAL A 93 10.49 0.50 -8.85
CA VAL A 93 11.34 -0.67 -8.67
C VAL A 93 11.69 -0.82 -7.20
N TYR A 94 11.59 -2.03 -6.70
CA TYR A 94 11.83 -2.34 -5.30
C TYR A 94 13.18 -1.84 -4.79
N THR A 95 14.25 -2.04 -5.56
CA THR A 95 15.59 -1.62 -5.14
C THR A 95 15.71 -0.11 -4.93
N ALA A 96 15.03 0.67 -5.77
CA ALA A 96 15.04 2.12 -5.63
C ALA A 96 14.36 2.55 -4.32
N VAL A 97 13.25 1.91 -3.99
CA VAL A 97 12.53 2.20 -2.75
C VAL A 97 13.35 1.79 -1.54
N SER A 98 13.97 0.63 -1.57
CA SER A 98 14.76 0.17 -0.44
C SER A 98 15.96 1.08 -0.17
N LYS A 99 16.54 1.67 -1.21
CA LYS A 99 17.60 2.65 -1.02
C LYS A 99 17.09 3.98 -0.50
N ALA A 100 15.92 4.38 -0.92
CA ALA A 100 15.38 5.69 -0.59
C ALA A 100 14.86 5.78 0.84
N ILE A 101 14.26 4.73 1.35
CA ILE A 101 13.58 4.77 2.64
C ILE A 101 14.17 3.86 3.69
N ASN A 102 14.86 2.85 3.29
CA ASN A 102 15.27 1.82 4.22
C ASN A 102 16.78 1.64 4.20
N GLU A 103 17.41 2.13 5.19
CA GLU A 103 18.82 1.91 5.40
C GLU A 103 19.13 0.46 5.65
N LYS A 104 18.13 -0.29 6.08
CA LYS A 104 18.20 -1.72 6.11
C LYS A 104 17.35 -2.20 4.95
N PRO A 105 17.93 -2.83 3.95
CA PRO A 105 17.13 -3.47 2.93
C PRO A 105 16.20 -4.49 3.58
N LEU A 106 15.09 -4.76 2.95
CA LEU A 106 14.23 -5.85 3.40
C LEU A 106 15.07 -7.11 3.50
N ASP A 107 14.73 -7.95 4.46
CA ASP A 107 15.43 -9.18 4.69
C ASP A 107 15.52 -9.97 3.39
N LYS A 108 16.73 -10.41 3.05
CA LYS A 108 16.95 -11.19 1.85
C LYS A 108 16.15 -12.49 1.83
N SER A 109 15.90 -13.04 2.99
CA SER A 109 15.07 -14.25 3.07
C SER A 109 13.65 -13.98 2.62
N ILE A 110 13.13 -12.80 2.88
CA ILE A 110 11.80 -12.41 2.40
C ILE A 110 11.78 -12.36 0.88
N ILE A 111 12.80 -11.77 0.26
CA ILE A 111 12.89 -11.71 -1.19
C ILE A 111 13.00 -13.10 -1.78
N THR A 112 13.76 -13.97 -1.15
CA THR A 112 13.92 -15.35 -1.60
C THR A 112 12.60 -16.10 -1.46
N ASP A 113 11.91 -15.88 -0.35
CA ASP A 113 10.64 -16.54 -0.11
C ASP A 113 9.57 -16.12 -1.10
N THR A 114 9.65 -14.93 -1.63
CA THR A 114 8.72 -14.46 -2.65
C THR A 114 8.70 -15.38 -3.86
N ASN A 115 9.83 -15.95 -4.20
CA ASN A 115 9.92 -16.84 -5.35
C ASN A 115 9.13 -18.11 -5.17
N TYR A 116 8.97 -18.56 -3.92
CA TYR A 116 8.26 -19.72 -3.67
C TYR A 116 6.80 -19.48 -3.32
N ASN A 117 6.43 -18.25 -2.96
CA ASN A 117 5.08 -17.91 -2.59
C ASN A 117 4.38 -17.11 -3.68
N ILE A 118 4.70 -17.38 -4.92
CA ILE A 118 4.16 -16.61 -6.01
C ILE A 118 2.65 -16.74 -6.18
N GLN A 119 2.06 -17.80 -5.67
CA GLN A 119 0.63 -17.93 -5.68
C GLN A 119 -0.03 -17.25 -4.50
N LYS A 120 0.75 -16.90 -3.49
CA LYS A 120 0.24 -16.21 -2.33
C LYS A 120 0.60 -14.76 -2.43
N PHE A 121 -0.28 -13.94 -2.01
CA PHE A 121 -0.02 -12.54 -1.99
C PHE A 121 0.68 -12.21 -0.69
N GLU A 122 1.95 -11.88 -0.77
CA GLU A 122 2.71 -11.48 0.40
C GLU A 122 2.92 -9.99 0.40
N THR A 123 2.75 -9.36 1.54
CA THR A 123 2.91 -7.92 1.69
C THR A 123 3.92 -7.61 2.77
N TYR A 124 4.59 -6.47 2.62
CA TYR A 124 5.60 -6.01 3.56
C TYR A 124 5.35 -4.57 3.94
N GLU A 125 5.62 -4.23 5.18
CA GLU A 125 5.59 -2.83 5.61
C GLU A 125 6.93 -2.19 5.30
N LEU A 126 6.89 -1.02 4.70
CA LEU A 126 8.07 -0.23 4.40
C LEU A 126 8.10 1.06 5.19
#